data_7a9fc9956d38f00524267d2eebb3c655
#
_entry.id   7a9fc9956d38f00524267d2eebb3c655
#
_cell.length_a   1.000
_cell.length_b   1.000
_cell.length_c   1.000
_cell.angle_alpha   90.00
_cell.angle_beta   90.00
_cell.angle_gamma   90.00
#
_symmetry.space_group_name_H-M   'P 1'
#
loop_
_entity.id
_entity.type
_entity.pdbx_description
1 polymer ?
#
loop_
_entity_poly.entity_id
_entity_poly.type
_entity_poly.pdbx_seq_one_letter_code
_entity_poly.pdbx_strand_id
1 'polypeptide(L)' 'MHQAHVLALQAKHAGLEARITEESQRPLPDMATLARLKKEKLKVKEEMTGLTEH' A
#
# COMPACT_ATOMS: atom_id res chain seq x y z
N MET A 1 -5.62 20.38 5.38
CA MET A 1 -4.70 19.89 4.36
C MET A 1 -4.07 18.57 4.70
N HIS A 2 -3.59 18.39 5.92
CA HIS A 2 -3.05 17.10 6.33
C HIS A 2 -4.06 15.97 6.18
N GLN A 3 -5.32 16.24 6.49
CA GLN A 3 -6.36 15.24 6.43
C GLN A 3 -6.59 14.74 5.00
N ALA A 4 -6.60 15.65 4.02
CA ALA A 4 -6.77 15.26 2.62
C ALA A 4 -5.60 14.40 2.16
N HIS A 5 -4.39 14.72 2.59
CA HIS A 5 -3.20 13.94 2.24
C HIS A 5 -3.25 12.56 2.88
N VAL A 6 -3.66 12.48 4.15
CA VAL A 6 -3.80 11.20 4.84
C VAL A 6 -4.86 10.33 4.16
N LEU A 7 -5.99 10.93 3.79
CA LEU A 7 -7.04 10.19 3.08
C LEU A 7 -6.55 9.65 1.74
N ALA A 8 -5.73 10.43 1.02
CA ALA A 8 -5.16 9.98 -0.23
C ALA A 8 -4.21 8.81 -0.02
N LEU A 9 -3.40 8.87 1.04
CA LEU A 9 -2.50 7.77 1.39
C LEU A 9 -3.26 6.53 1.82
N GLN A 10 -4.34 6.70 2.58
CA GLN A 10 -5.19 5.58 2.98
C GLN A 10 -5.80 4.89 1.77
N ALA A 11 -6.29 5.66 0.81
CA ALA A 11 -6.86 5.11 -0.42
C ALA A 11 -5.79 4.36 -1.21
N LYS A 12 -4.59 4.90 -1.30
CA LYS A 12 -3.49 4.25 -1.99
C LYS A 12 -3.09 2.95 -1.28
N HIS A 13 -3.04 2.99 0.04
CA HIS A 13 -2.72 1.80 0.84
C HIS A 13 -3.75 0.69 0.60
N ALA A 14 -5.04 1.03 0.65
CA ALA A 14 -6.11 0.08 0.40
C ALA A 14 -6.03 -0.50 -1.02
N GLY A 15 -5.72 0.34 -1.99
CA GLY A 15 -5.56 -0.11 -3.37
C GLY A 15 -4.40 -1.08 -3.52
N LEU A 16 -3.28 -0.81 -2.85
CA LEU A 16 -2.13 -1.70 -2.88
C LEU A 16 -2.46 -3.04 -2.21
N GLU A 17 -3.17 -3.03 -1.08
CA GLU A 17 -3.60 -4.26 -0.43
C GLU A 17 -4.48 -5.10 -1.34
N ALA A 18 -5.43 -4.47 -2.02
CA ALA A 18 -6.31 -5.17 -2.95
C ALA A 18 -5.51 -5.82 -4.08
N ARG A 19 -4.51 -5.11 -4.60
CA ARG A 19 -3.67 -5.65 -5.68
C ARG A 19 -2.80 -6.79 -5.18
N ILE A 20 -2.27 -6.71 -3.98
CA ILE A 20 -1.49 -7.80 -3.39
C ILE A 20 -2.35 -9.04 -3.25
N THR A 21 -3.56 -8.89 -2.71
CA THR A 21 -4.49 -9.99 -2.55
C THR A 21 -4.81 -10.64 -3.89
N GLU A 22 -5.14 -9.82 -4.88
CA GLU A 22 -5.47 -10.28 -6.22
C GLU A 22 -4.31 -11.05 -6.85
N GLU A 23 -3.09 -10.50 -6.76
CA GLU A 23 -1.92 -11.15 -7.33
C GLU A 23 -1.60 -12.46 -6.62
N SER A 24 -1.73 -12.50 -5.29
CA SER A 24 -1.43 -13.70 -4.53
C SER A 24 -2.45 -14.83 -4.75
N GLN A 25 -3.63 -14.49 -5.25
CA GLN A 25 -4.67 -15.49 -5.55
C GLN A 25 -4.55 -16.08 -6.95
N ARG A 26 -3.63 -15.60 -7.76
CA ARG A 26 -3.41 -16.17 -9.08
C ARG A 26 -2.81 -17.58 -8.98
N PRO A 27 -3.09 -18.46 -9.96
CA PRO A 27 -2.49 -19.80 -9.95
C PRO A 27 -0.97 -19.78 -9.93
N LEU A 28 -0.36 -18.79 -10.60
CA LEU A 28 1.09 -18.59 -10.58
C LEU A 28 1.38 -17.14 -10.23
N PRO A 29 1.41 -16.82 -8.93
CA PRO A 29 1.69 -15.44 -8.51
C PRO A 29 3.07 -14.99 -8.98
N ASP A 30 3.16 -13.75 -9.45
CA ASP A 30 4.44 -13.15 -9.79
C ASP A 30 5.10 -12.62 -8.52
N MET A 31 6.12 -13.34 -8.07
CA MET A 31 6.80 -12.97 -6.82
C MET A 31 7.49 -11.62 -6.89
N ALA A 32 8.00 -11.24 -8.07
CA ALA A 32 8.63 -9.93 -8.24
C ALA A 32 7.59 -8.82 -8.11
N THR A 33 6.42 -9.00 -8.71
CA THR A 33 5.32 -8.05 -8.59
C THR A 33 4.83 -7.95 -7.14
N LEU A 34 4.68 -9.09 -6.46
CA LEU A 34 4.28 -9.10 -5.06
C LEU A 34 5.28 -8.37 -4.17
N ALA A 35 6.57 -8.61 -4.38
CA ALA A 35 7.61 -7.93 -3.62
C ALA A 35 7.54 -6.42 -3.82
N ARG A 36 7.34 -5.97 -5.06
CA ARG A 36 7.24 -4.54 -5.36
C ARG A 36 6.00 -3.93 -4.70
N LEU A 37 4.87 -4.59 -4.80
CA LEU A 37 3.63 -4.10 -4.20
C LEU A 37 3.74 -4.00 -2.69
N LYS A 38 4.34 -5.01 -2.05
CA LYS A 38 4.54 -5.00 -0.60
C LYS A 38 5.48 -3.88 -0.19
N LYS A 39 6.52 -3.63 -0.97
CA LYS A 39 7.45 -2.53 -0.69
C LYS A 39 6.75 -1.18 -0.79
N GLU A 40 5.93 -0.99 -1.83
CA GLU A 40 5.16 0.25 -1.98
C GLU A 40 4.16 0.43 -0.85
N LYS A 41 3.49 -0.65 -0.45
CA LYS A 41 2.55 -0.60 0.67
C LYS A 41 3.26 -0.16 1.95
N LEU A 42 4.44 -0.70 2.20
CA LEU A 42 5.22 -0.32 3.38
C LEU A 42 5.60 1.14 3.36
N LYS A 43 6.01 1.66 2.20
CA LYS A 43 6.35 3.08 2.07
C LYS A 43 5.16 3.97 2.37
N VAL A 44 3.99 3.62 1.82
CA VAL A 44 2.77 4.39 2.07
C VAL A 44 2.41 4.34 3.56
N LYS A 45 2.54 3.18 4.17
CA LYS A 45 2.27 3.02 5.60
C LYS A 45 3.21 3.89 6.44
N GLU A 46 4.48 3.92 6.09
CA GLU A 46 5.45 4.76 6.80
C GLU A 46 5.13 6.24 6.65
N GLU A 47 4.70 6.66 5.46
CA GLU A 47 4.28 8.05 5.26
C GLU A 47 3.07 8.39 6.10
N MET A 48 2.08 7.50 6.18
CA MET A 48 0.91 7.72 7.01
C MET A 48 1.29 7.81 8.47
N THR A 49 2.15 6.92 8.94
CA THR A 49 2.62 6.91 10.32
C THR A 49 3.36 8.21 10.64
N GLY A 50 4.24 8.64 9.74
CA GLY A 50 4.97 9.89 9.91
C GLY A 50 4.08 11.11 10.01
N LEU A 51 2.94 11.10 9.28
CA LEU A 51 1.99 12.21 9.33
C LEU A 51 1.13 12.21 10.59
N THR A 52 0.93 11.05 11.18
CA THR A 52 0.03 10.92 12.33
C THR A 52 0.75 10.90 13.68
N GLU A 53 2.06 10.73 13.68
CA GLU A 53 2.85 10.62 14.91
C GLU A 53 3.52 11.92 15.33
N HIS A 54 3.00 13.03 14.90
CA HIS A 54 3.46 14.32 15.41
C HIS A 54 2.52 14.84 16.46
#